data_01138898e686d10ff72a799541f1c023
#
_entry.id   01138898e686d10ff72a799541f1c023
#
_cell.length_a   1.000
_cell.length_b   1.000
_cell.length_c   1.000
_cell.angle_alpha   90.00
_cell.angle_beta   90.00
_cell.angle_gamma   90.00
#
_symmetry.space_group_name_H-M   'P 1'
#
loop_
_entity.id
_entity.type
_entity.pdbx_description
1 polymer ?
#
loop_
_entity_poly.entity_id
_entity_poly.type
_entity_poly.pdbx_seq_one_letter_code
_entity_poly.pdbx_strand_id
1 'polypeptide(L)'
;IKQLRIYPPENGTCDLIVIYEIEEPEQLSQNGHYLSIDLGLHNLMTCYDSGNGRTFILGRKYLSLERYFHKEIARVQSVWYAQQSERGIKYPKSSKHIRRLYRKKQNAVKDYLHKTTRWIAEYCRKEDIRCVVVGDIRNIRKENDMGHKTNQKLHELPYNKLYIMLEYKLKLYGIQLIKQEESYTSQCSPLSSEVSKRYAEASNRKERGKYITNG
;
A
#
# COMPACT_ATOMS: atom_id res chain seq x y z
N ILE A 1 -27.62 -7.07 -10.25
CA ILE A 1 -26.69 -8.19 -10.08
C ILE A 1 -26.53 -8.84 -11.45
N LYS A 2 -25.28 -8.95 -11.93
CA LYS A 2 -24.96 -9.61 -13.20
C LYS A 2 -24.63 -11.10 -13.00
N GLN A 3 -23.94 -11.44 -11.91
CA GLN A 3 -23.51 -12.81 -11.64
C GLN A 3 -23.35 -13.06 -10.14
N LEU A 4 -23.67 -14.27 -9.74
CA LEU A 4 -23.38 -14.84 -8.43
C LEU A 4 -22.40 -16.01 -8.60
N ARG A 5 -21.26 -16.00 -7.89
CA ARG A 5 -20.30 -17.10 -7.89
C ARG A 5 -20.19 -17.66 -6.48
N ILE A 6 -20.36 -18.96 -6.36
CA ILE A 6 -20.20 -19.69 -5.12
C ILE A 6 -18.99 -20.61 -5.29
N TYR A 7 -17.99 -20.45 -4.45
CA TYR A 7 -16.82 -21.32 -4.46
C TYR A 7 -17.02 -22.52 -3.51
N PRO A 8 -16.47 -23.68 -3.84
CA PRO A 8 -16.54 -24.83 -2.94
C PRO A 8 -16.02 -24.47 -1.55
N PRO A 9 -16.60 -25.07 -0.49
CA PRO A 9 -16.18 -24.80 0.87
C PRO A 9 -14.73 -25.23 1.10
N GLU A 10 -13.92 -24.31 1.57
CA GLU A 10 -12.53 -24.55 1.97
C GLU A 10 -12.37 -24.27 3.47
N ASN A 11 -11.86 -25.24 4.22
CA ASN A 11 -11.67 -25.14 5.68
C ASN A 11 -12.95 -24.69 6.46
N GLY A 12 -14.14 -25.12 6.01
CA GLY A 12 -15.41 -24.82 6.66
C GLY A 12 -15.99 -23.44 6.36
N THR A 13 -15.47 -22.75 5.35
CA THR A 13 -15.99 -21.47 4.84
C THR A 13 -16.22 -21.55 3.34
N CYS A 14 -17.28 -20.90 2.87
CA CYS A 14 -17.62 -20.79 1.47
C CYS A 14 -17.52 -19.30 1.08
N ASP A 15 -16.86 -19.00 -0.04
CA ASP A 15 -16.81 -17.64 -0.57
C ASP A 15 -17.96 -17.43 -1.55
N LEU A 16 -18.74 -16.39 -1.29
CA LEU A 16 -19.80 -15.90 -2.16
C LEU A 16 -19.36 -14.59 -2.81
N ILE A 17 -19.26 -14.56 -4.14
CA ILE A 17 -18.95 -13.37 -4.89
C ILE A 17 -20.19 -12.89 -5.64
N VAL A 18 -20.61 -11.66 -5.34
CA VAL A 18 -21.70 -10.98 -6.04
C VAL A 18 -21.11 -9.98 -7.02
N ILE A 19 -21.34 -10.17 -8.31
CA ILE A 19 -20.92 -9.26 -9.36
C ILE A 19 -22.15 -8.43 -9.77
N TYR A 20 -22.02 -7.12 -9.68
CA TYR A 20 -23.07 -6.19 -10.05
C TYR A 20 -22.49 -5.00 -10.80
N GLU A 21 -23.31 -4.36 -11.57
CA GLU A 21 -22.99 -3.15 -12.32
C GLU A 21 -23.44 -1.94 -11.50
N ILE A 22 -22.60 -0.91 -11.50
CA ILE A 22 -22.90 0.40 -10.92
C ILE A 22 -22.79 1.40 -12.06
N GLU A 23 -23.70 2.34 -12.14
CA GLU A 23 -23.54 3.52 -12.99
C GLU A 23 -22.32 4.30 -12.45
N GLU A 24 -21.34 4.50 -13.34
CA GLU A 24 -20.17 5.28 -12.99
C GLU A 24 -20.53 6.77 -13.05
N PRO A 25 -20.28 7.54 -11.99
CA PRO A 25 -20.49 8.98 -12.06
C PRO A 25 -19.51 9.59 -13.08
N GLU A 26 -19.93 10.67 -13.70
CA GLU A 26 -19.04 11.44 -14.54
C GLU A 26 -17.83 11.94 -13.73
N GLN A 27 -16.67 11.98 -14.39
CA GLN A 27 -15.49 12.53 -13.78
C GLN A 27 -15.67 14.01 -13.49
N LEU A 28 -15.39 14.41 -12.25
CA LEU A 28 -15.47 15.81 -11.84
C LEU A 28 -14.43 16.65 -12.61
N SER A 29 -14.85 17.82 -13.06
CA SER A 29 -13.92 18.80 -13.64
C SER A 29 -12.90 19.24 -12.61
N GLN A 30 -11.65 19.45 -13.04
CA GLN A 30 -10.56 19.83 -12.15
C GLN A 30 -10.81 21.22 -11.54
N ASN A 31 -10.59 21.37 -10.26
CA ASN A 31 -10.70 22.63 -9.52
C ASN A 31 -9.35 23.12 -8.97
N GLY A 32 -8.24 22.45 -9.34
CA GLY A 32 -6.90 22.75 -8.83
C GLY A 32 -6.61 22.18 -7.44
N HIS A 33 -7.62 21.61 -6.75
CA HIS A 33 -7.47 21.01 -5.43
C HIS A 33 -7.14 19.52 -5.56
N TYR A 34 -6.00 19.10 -5.02
CA TYR A 34 -5.52 17.72 -5.08
C TYR A 34 -5.01 17.21 -3.74
N LEU A 35 -5.05 15.90 -3.58
CA LEU A 35 -4.40 15.18 -2.49
C LEU A 35 -3.17 14.45 -3.05
N SER A 36 -1.98 14.76 -2.55
CA SER A 36 -0.77 14.00 -2.84
C SER A 36 -0.59 12.89 -1.80
N ILE A 37 -0.23 11.69 -2.25
CA ILE A 37 0.01 10.51 -1.40
C ILE A 37 1.38 9.92 -1.73
N ASP A 38 2.30 10.01 -0.77
CA ASP A 38 3.57 9.28 -0.78
C ASP A 38 3.39 7.93 -0.06
N LEU A 39 3.80 6.84 -0.72
CA LEU A 39 3.68 5.47 -0.23
C LEU A 39 5.00 5.00 0.39
N GLY A 40 4.98 4.69 1.66
CA GLY A 40 6.20 4.33 2.40
C GLY A 40 6.10 3.06 3.22
N LEU A 41 7.27 2.56 3.66
CA LEU A 41 7.40 1.34 4.47
C LEU A 41 6.88 1.51 5.90
N HIS A 42 7.18 2.65 6.52
CA HIS A 42 6.84 2.92 7.92
C HIS A 42 5.47 3.58 8.05
N ASN A 43 5.20 4.49 7.16
CA ASN A 43 3.92 5.15 7.00
C ASN A 43 3.35 4.66 5.67
N LEU A 44 2.29 3.87 5.72
CA LEU A 44 1.72 3.30 4.49
C LEU A 44 1.36 4.39 3.48
N MET A 45 0.82 5.51 3.98
CA MET A 45 0.48 6.69 3.21
C MET A 45 0.81 7.95 4.01
N THR A 46 1.63 8.84 3.45
CA THR A 46 1.80 10.22 3.89
C THR A 46 1.07 11.11 2.90
N CYS A 47 0.10 11.87 3.38
CA CYS A 47 -0.81 12.63 2.54
C CYS A 47 -0.61 14.13 2.75
N TYR A 48 -0.74 14.89 1.66
CA TYR A 48 -0.74 16.35 1.64
C TYR A 48 -1.94 16.86 0.87
N ASP A 49 -2.74 17.70 1.50
CA ASP A 49 -3.92 18.36 0.93
C ASP A 49 -3.54 19.76 0.46
N SER A 50 -3.63 20.00 -0.85
CA SER A 50 -3.21 21.27 -1.47
C SER A 50 -4.15 22.45 -1.17
N GLY A 51 -5.40 22.18 -0.81
CA GLY A 51 -6.38 23.21 -0.55
C GLY A 51 -6.23 23.89 0.80
N ASN A 52 -5.91 23.12 1.83
CA ASN A 52 -5.75 23.63 3.20
C ASN A 52 -4.32 23.51 3.77
N GLY A 53 -3.37 22.98 2.98
CA GLY A 53 -1.98 22.77 3.39
C GLY A 53 -1.78 21.67 4.45
N ARG A 54 -2.81 20.87 4.74
CA ARG A 54 -2.77 19.88 5.80
C ARG A 54 -1.97 18.64 5.38
N THR A 55 -1.06 18.23 6.26
CA THR A 55 -0.34 16.96 6.13
C THR A 55 -0.82 15.97 7.18
N PHE A 56 -1.05 14.71 6.79
CA PHE A 56 -1.44 13.66 7.70
C PHE A 56 -0.91 12.29 7.27
N ILE A 57 -0.85 11.36 8.20
CA ILE A 57 -0.31 10.03 7.97
C ILE A 57 -1.39 8.98 8.26
N LEU A 58 -1.55 8.08 7.30
CA LEU A 58 -2.43 6.91 7.42
C LEU A 58 -1.61 5.61 7.33
N GLY A 59 -2.16 4.57 7.93
CA GLY A 59 -1.60 3.24 7.74
C GLY A 59 -0.45 2.88 8.66
N ARG A 60 -0.14 3.62 9.72
CA ARG A 60 0.92 3.29 10.71
C ARG A 60 0.78 1.90 11.33
N LYS A 61 -0.44 1.44 11.56
CA LYS A 61 -0.70 0.10 12.14
C LYS A 61 -0.44 -1.05 11.19
N TYR A 62 -0.31 -0.80 9.87
CA TYR A 62 -0.07 -1.84 8.88
C TYR A 62 1.17 -2.69 9.20
N LEU A 63 2.29 -2.04 9.43
CA LEU A 63 3.56 -2.72 9.72
C LEU A 63 3.50 -3.50 11.05
N SER A 64 2.81 -2.99 12.05
CA SER A 64 2.61 -3.68 13.33
C SER A 64 1.76 -4.95 13.14
N LEU A 65 0.72 -4.88 12.31
CA LEU A 65 -0.14 -6.01 11.98
C LEU A 65 0.64 -7.11 11.24
N GLU A 66 1.44 -6.73 10.24
CA GLU A 66 2.31 -7.64 9.51
C GLU A 66 3.31 -8.34 10.44
N ARG A 67 4.01 -7.58 11.29
CA ARG A 67 4.99 -8.11 12.24
C ARG A 67 4.37 -9.07 13.27
N TYR A 68 3.18 -8.74 13.76
CA TYR A 68 2.47 -9.61 14.69
C TYR A 68 2.19 -10.97 14.07
N PHE A 69 1.58 -10.99 12.88
CA PHE A 69 1.26 -12.25 12.21
C PHE A 69 2.50 -13.02 11.78
N HIS A 70 3.56 -12.35 11.31
CA HIS A 70 4.83 -13.02 10.96
C HIS A 70 5.43 -13.74 12.17
N LYS A 71 5.50 -13.04 13.31
CA LYS A 71 6.02 -13.62 14.55
C LYS A 71 5.20 -14.81 15.02
N GLU A 72 3.88 -14.69 15.00
CA GLU A 72 2.98 -15.75 15.47
C GLU A 72 2.98 -16.96 14.53
N ILE A 73 2.96 -16.75 13.22
CA ILE A 73 3.06 -17.81 12.24
C ILE A 73 4.41 -18.54 12.36
N ALA A 74 5.53 -17.80 12.45
CA ALA A 74 6.85 -18.40 12.61
C ALA A 74 6.95 -19.26 13.88
N ARG A 75 6.40 -18.79 15.01
CA ARG A 75 6.35 -19.54 16.27
C ARG A 75 5.60 -20.86 16.11
N VAL A 76 4.41 -20.82 15.52
CA VAL A 76 3.57 -22.02 15.34
C VAL A 76 4.19 -22.98 14.31
N GLN A 77 4.79 -22.45 13.24
CA GLN A 77 5.50 -23.25 12.25
C GLN A 77 6.70 -23.97 12.84
N SER A 78 7.52 -23.27 13.65
CA SER A 78 8.69 -23.88 14.31
C SER A 78 8.29 -25.10 15.15
N VAL A 79 7.28 -24.95 16.00
CA VAL A 79 6.79 -26.06 16.84
C VAL A 79 6.23 -27.20 15.98
N TRP A 80 5.39 -26.87 15.00
CA TRP A 80 4.79 -27.88 14.14
C TRP A 80 5.82 -28.68 13.35
N TYR A 81 6.79 -28.02 12.75
CA TYR A 81 7.81 -28.70 11.95
C TYR A 81 8.77 -29.53 12.79
N ALA A 82 9.12 -29.08 14.01
CA ALA A 82 9.90 -29.87 14.95
C ALA A 82 9.17 -31.19 15.29
N GLN A 83 7.88 -31.13 15.67
CA GLN A 83 7.07 -32.32 15.96
C GLN A 83 6.96 -33.26 14.76
N GLN A 84 6.85 -32.75 13.53
CA GLN A 84 6.80 -33.60 12.34
C GLN A 84 8.18 -34.23 12.03
N SER A 85 9.26 -33.52 12.28
CA SER A 85 10.63 -34.04 12.14
C SER A 85 10.90 -35.19 13.11
N GLU A 86 10.46 -35.08 14.38
CA GLU A 86 10.55 -36.15 15.36
C GLU A 86 9.79 -37.41 14.93
N ARG A 87 8.72 -37.25 14.13
CA ARG A 87 7.94 -38.37 13.55
C ARG A 87 8.56 -38.91 12.25
N GLY A 88 9.74 -38.45 11.85
CA GLY A 88 10.43 -38.85 10.61
C GLY A 88 9.83 -38.28 9.32
N ILE A 89 8.95 -37.29 9.40
CA ILE A 89 8.33 -36.69 8.21
C ILE A 89 9.26 -35.61 7.65
N LYS A 90 9.93 -35.91 6.54
CA LYS A 90 10.93 -35.03 5.90
C LYS A 90 10.32 -33.76 5.29
N TYR A 91 9.11 -33.84 4.71
CA TYR A 91 8.41 -32.73 4.05
C TYR A 91 6.99 -32.56 4.59
N PRO A 92 6.84 -31.97 5.78
CA PRO A 92 5.54 -31.88 6.42
C PRO A 92 4.64 -30.85 5.74
N LYS A 93 3.38 -31.20 5.54
CA LYS A 93 2.36 -30.28 5.09
C LYS A 93 2.00 -29.28 6.20
N SER A 94 1.59 -28.09 5.80
CA SER A 94 1.11 -27.06 6.74
C SER A 94 -0.11 -27.56 7.54
N SER A 95 -0.12 -27.35 8.86
CA SER A 95 -1.25 -27.72 9.73
C SER A 95 -2.49 -26.86 9.45
N LYS A 96 -3.67 -27.36 9.87
CA LYS A 96 -4.92 -26.58 9.83
C LYS A 96 -4.79 -25.25 10.60
N HIS A 97 -4.06 -25.27 11.72
CA HIS A 97 -3.83 -24.08 12.54
C HIS A 97 -2.99 -23.03 11.81
N ILE A 98 -1.88 -23.44 11.16
CA ILE A 98 -1.04 -22.56 10.36
C ILE A 98 -1.84 -21.93 9.22
N ARG A 99 -2.61 -22.74 8.46
CA ARG A 99 -3.48 -22.21 7.39
C ARG A 99 -4.52 -21.21 7.90
N ARG A 100 -5.10 -21.46 9.08
CA ARG A 100 -6.03 -20.53 9.73
C ARG A 100 -5.37 -19.21 10.11
N LEU A 101 -4.12 -19.23 10.58
CA LEU A 101 -3.36 -18.02 10.88
C LEU A 101 -3.07 -17.18 9.60
N TYR A 102 -2.66 -17.83 8.52
CA TYR A 102 -2.48 -17.14 7.23
C TYR A 102 -3.77 -16.47 6.74
N ARG A 103 -4.90 -17.18 6.84
CA ARG A 103 -6.21 -16.61 6.47
C ARG A 103 -6.59 -15.44 7.37
N LYS A 104 -6.36 -15.53 8.69
CA LYS A 104 -6.58 -14.41 9.61
C LYS A 104 -5.73 -13.20 9.25
N LYS A 105 -4.44 -13.42 8.92
CA LYS A 105 -3.54 -12.36 8.44
C LYS A 105 -4.10 -11.68 7.20
N GLN A 106 -4.44 -12.45 6.17
CA GLN A 106 -4.98 -11.92 4.92
C GLN A 106 -6.25 -11.10 5.13
N ASN A 107 -7.18 -11.61 5.94
CA ASN A 107 -8.42 -10.91 6.25
C ASN A 107 -8.18 -9.62 7.02
N ALA A 108 -7.32 -9.63 8.03
CA ALA A 108 -6.99 -8.46 8.83
C ALA A 108 -6.29 -7.36 7.98
N VAL A 109 -5.35 -7.76 7.13
CA VAL A 109 -4.68 -6.84 6.20
C VAL A 109 -5.68 -6.27 5.19
N LYS A 110 -6.51 -7.12 4.59
CA LYS A 110 -7.53 -6.71 3.61
C LYS A 110 -8.51 -5.71 4.24
N ASP A 111 -9.04 -6.01 5.42
CA ASP A 111 -9.95 -5.12 6.16
C ASP A 111 -9.28 -3.77 6.45
N TYR A 112 -8.03 -3.79 6.92
CA TYR A 112 -7.28 -2.59 7.21
C TYR A 112 -7.09 -1.69 5.98
N LEU A 113 -6.70 -2.28 4.85
CA LEU A 113 -6.53 -1.54 3.59
C LEU A 113 -7.86 -0.99 3.08
N HIS A 114 -8.95 -1.76 3.18
CA HIS A 114 -10.29 -1.28 2.82
C HIS A 114 -10.73 -0.08 3.65
N LYS A 115 -10.51 -0.11 4.96
CA LYS A 115 -10.84 0.99 5.88
C LYS A 115 -10.01 2.24 5.55
N THR A 116 -8.70 2.06 5.36
CA THR A 116 -7.79 3.18 5.07
C THR A 116 -8.12 3.85 3.72
N THR A 117 -8.30 3.05 2.67
CA THR A 117 -8.63 3.60 1.34
C THR A 117 -10.05 4.19 1.26
N ARG A 118 -11.01 3.65 2.03
CA ARG A 118 -12.33 4.25 2.16
C ARG A 118 -12.26 5.61 2.83
N TRP A 119 -11.48 5.71 3.90
CA TRP A 119 -11.28 6.99 4.60
C TRP A 119 -10.72 8.07 3.67
N ILE A 120 -9.73 7.72 2.80
CA ILE A 120 -9.20 8.64 1.78
C ILE A 120 -10.32 9.12 0.84
N ALA A 121 -11.11 8.20 0.30
CA ALA A 121 -12.15 8.55 -0.65
C ALA A 121 -13.25 9.44 -0.01
N GLU A 122 -13.63 9.14 1.23
CA GLU A 122 -14.59 9.95 2.00
C GLU A 122 -14.01 11.34 2.36
N TYR A 123 -12.71 11.40 2.71
CA TYR A 123 -12.02 12.66 2.96
C TYR A 123 -12.00 13.53 1.69
N CYS A 124 -11.58 12.97 0.55
CA CYS A 124 -11.54 13.70 -0.71
C CYS A 124 -12.94 14.25 -1.10
N ARG A 125 -13.98 13.41 -0.94
CA ARG A 125 -15.36 13.86 -1.19
C ARG A 125 -15.78 15.01 -0.28
N LYS A 126 -15.42 14.96 1.01
CA LYS A 126 -15.79 15.98 2.00
C LYS A 126 -15.09 17.31 1.74
N GLU A 127 -13.80 17.26 1.37
CA GLU A 127 -12.97 18.46 1.16
C GLU A 127 -12.98 18.95 -0.30
N ASP A 128 -13.90 18.45 -1.16
CA ASP A 128 -14.00 18.76 -2.60
C ASP A 128 -12.67 18.57 -3.37
N ILE A 129 -11.92 17.53 -3.00
CA ILE A 129 -10.71 17.13 -3.71
C ILE A 129 -11.11 16.32 -4.94
N ARG A 130 -10.71 16.75 -6.13
CA ARG A 130 -11.11 16.13 -7.40
C ARG A 130 -10.03 15.33 -8.08
N CYS A 131 -8.79 15.44 -7.57
CA CYS A 131 -7.64 14.70 -8.05
C CYS A 131 -6.84 14.13 -6.88
N VAL A 132 -6.46 12.85 -6.97
CA VAL A 132 -5.52 12.22 -6.04
C VAL A 132 -4.28 11.81 -6.82
N VAL A 133 -3.12 12.31 -6.41
CA VAL A 133 -1.82 11.98 -7.01
C VAL A 133 -1.09 11.02 -6.09
N VAL A 134 -0.75 9.83 -6.60
CA VAL A 134 -0.03 8.81 -5.83
C VAL A 134 1.28 8.49 -6.49
N GLY A 135 2.35 8.39 -5.71
CA GLY A 135 3.66 7.99 -6.18
C GLY A 135 3.68 6.60 -6.83
N ASP A 136 4.31 6.48 -7.99
CA ASP A 136 4.46 5.22 -8.71
C ASP A 136 5.75 4.51 -8.30
N ILE A 137 5.62 3.54 -7.42
CA ILE A 137 6.74 2.78 -6.86
C ILE A 137 7.07 1.49 -7.63
N ARG A 138 6.50 1.27 -8.83
CA ARG A 138 6.75 0.02 -9.59
C ARG A 138 8.24 -0.21 -9.87
N ASN A 139 9.02 0.85 -10.07
CA ASN A 139 10.46 0.77 -10.36
C ASN A 139 11.32 0.62 -9.11
N ILE A 140 10.83 0.98 -7.92
CA ILE A 140 11.59 0.85 -6.65
C ILE A 140 12.00 -0.61 -6.36
N ARG A 141 11.30 -1.59 -6.92
CA ARG A 141 11.60 -3.01 -6.72
C ARG A 141 12.72 -3.55 -7.62
N LYS A 142 13.06 -2.86 -8.71
CA LYS A 142 13.95 -3.41 -9.74
C LYS A 142 15.43 -3.09 -9.51
N GLU A 143 15.77 -2.00 -8.84
CA GLU A 143 17.13 -1.47 -8.82
C GLU A 143 17.68 -1.13 -7.42
N ASN A 144 16.94 -1.41 -6.35
CA ASN A 144 17.35 -1.02 -5.00
C ASN A 144 17.90 -2.20 -4.20
N ASP A 145 19.21 -2.21 -3.99
CA ASP A 145 19.84 -3.02 -2.95
C ASP A 145 19.89 -2.23 -1.63
N MET A 146 18.73 -2.15 -0.97
CA MET A 146 18.60 -1.55 0.37
C MET A 146 18.85 -2.56 1.50
N GLY A 147 19.46 -3.69 1.17
CA GLY A 147 19.72 -4.80 2.09
C GLY A 147 18.51 -5.74 2.26
N HIS A 148 18.79 -7.00 2.55
CA HIS A 148 17.84 -8.12 2.54
C HIS A 148 16.54 -7.85 3.36
N LYS A 149 16.66 -7.26 4.56
CA LYS A 149 15.50 -6.97 5.44
C LYS A 149 14.59 -5.88 4.89
N THR A 150 15.15 -4.88 4.23
CA THR A 150 14.37 -3.77 3.65
C THR A 150 13.71 -4.20 2.34
N ASN A 151 14.42 -4.95 1.51
CA ASN A 151 13.91 -5.51 0.27
C ASN A 151 12.74 -6.47 0.55
N GLN A 152 12.84 -7.35 1.55
CA GLN A 152 11.74 -8.22 1.96
C GLN A 152 10.48 -7.42 2.33
N LYS A 153 10.61 -6.35 3.12
CA LYS A 153 9.49 -5.50 3.51
C LYS A 153 8.85 -4.77 2.34
N LEU A 154 9.66 -4.31 1.37
CA LEU A 154 9.17 -3.68 0.14
C LEU A 154 8.35 -4.66 -0.72
N HIS A 155 8.78 -5.93 -0.78
CA HIS A 155 8.03 -6.97 -1.49
C HIS A 155 6.70 -7.34 -0.80
N GLU A 156 6.63 -7.22 0.51
CA GLU A 156 5.43 -7.54 1.29
C GLU A 156 4.34 -6.46 1.23
N LEU A 157 4.69 -5.22 0.86
CA LEU A 157 3.73 -4.14 0.77
C LEU A 157 2.74 -4.36 -0.39
N PRO A 158 1.43 -4.35 -0.12
CA PRO A 158 0.40 -4.66 -1.12
C PRO A 158 0.06 -3.45 -1.99
N TYR A 159 1.06 -2.77 -2.55
CA TYR A 159 0.89 -1.53 -3.31
C TYR A 159 -0.14 -1.65 -4.44
N ASN A 160 -0.07 -2.74 -5.24
CA ASN A 160 -1.03 -2.95 -6.32
C ASN A 160 -2.47 -3.05 -5.80
N LYS A 161 -2.68 -3.74 -4.66
CA LYS A 161 -4.00 -3.82 -4.03
C LYS A 161 -4.46 -2.45 -3.55
N LEU A 162 -3.54 -1.67 -3.00
CA LEU A 162 -3.81 -0.31 -2.53
C LEU A 162 -4.23 0.60 -3.68
N TYR A 163 -3.50 0.58 -4.82
CA TYR A 163 -3.87 1.34 -6.01
C TYR A 163 -5.25 0.96 -6.53
N ILE A 164 -5.52 -0.34 -6.70
CA ILE A 164 -6.82 -0.83 -7.16
C ILE A 164 -7.94 -0.38 -6.20
N MET A 165 -7.69 -0.48 -4.88
CA MET A 165 -8.68 -0.08 -3.87
C MET A 165 -8.94 1.42 -3.84
N LEU A 166 -7.92 2.24 -4.05
CA LEU A 166 -8.06 3.69 -4.17
C LEU A 166 -8.81 4.05 -5.46
N GLU A 167 -8.36 3.50 -6.61
CA GLU A 167 -8.90 3.80 -7.92
C GLU A 167 -10.41 3.57 -7.98
N TYR A 168 -10.90 2.37 -7.66
CA TYR A 168 -12.34 2.13 -7.76
C TYR A 168 -13.16 2.91 -6.74
N LYS A 169 -12.62 3.20 -5.54
CA LYS A 169 -13.36 3.98 -4.52
C LYS A 169 -13.43 5.46 -4.85
N LEU A 170 -12.36 6.03 -5.38
CA LEU A 170 -12.32 7.41 -5.86
C LEU A 170 -13.24 7.57 -7.07
N LYS A 171 -13.24 6.59 -7.98
CA LYS A 171 -14.12 6.56 -9.15
C LYS A 171 -15.60 6.61 -8.79
N LEU A 172 -16.01 6.00 -7.67
CA LEU A 172 -17.40 6.09 -7.17
C LEU A 172 -17.84 7.52 -6.85
N TYR A 173 -16.90 8.44 -6.70
CA TYR A 173 -17.18 9.87 -6.44
C TYR A 173 -16.75 10.77 -7.60
N GLY A 174 -16.42 10.22 -8.77
CA GLY A 174 -15.92 10.96 -9.92
C GLY A 174 -14.54 11.59 -9.73
N ILE A 175 -13.78 11.13 -8.71
CA ILE A 175 -12.44 11.65 -8.37
C ILE A 175 -11.38 10.93 -9.17
N GLN A 176 -10.50 11.67 -9.83
CA GLN A 176 -9.40 11.13 -10.63
C GLN A 176 -8.25 10.62 -9.76
N LEU A 177 -7.69 9.46 -10.10
CA LEU A 177 -6.43 8.96 -9.54
C LEU A 177 -5.31 9.07 -10.60
N ILE A 178 -4.24 9.78 -10.27
CA ILE A 178 -3.05 9.92 -11.13
C ILE A 178 -1.87 9.22 -10.45
N LYS A 179 -1.14 8.40 -11.22
CA LYS A 179 0.13 7.81 -10.77
C LYS A 179 1.27 8.67 -11.27
N GLN A 180 2.07 9.18 -10.35
CA GLN A 180 3.21 10.05 -10.64
C GLN A 180 4.52 9.32 -10.39
N GLU A 181 5.44 9.36 -11.34
CA GLU A 181 6.79 8.86 -11.15
C GLU A 181 7.51 9.70 -10.08
N GLU A 182 8.22 9.02 -9.16
CA GLU A 182 8.94 9.63 -8.04
C GLU A 182 10.46 9.65 -8.21
N SER A 183 10.96 9.29 -9.40
CA SER A 183 12.41 9.28 -9.66
C SER A 183 13.04 10.63 -9.34
N TYR A 184 14.15 10.59 -8.60
CA TYR A 184 14.94 11.76 -8.18
C TYR A 184 14.28 12.76 -7.22
N THR A 185 13.01 12.60 -6.84
CA THR A 185 12.30 13.53 -5.92
C THR A 185 13.01 13.68 -4.58
N SER A 186 13.61 12.61 -4.06
CA SER A 186 14.35 12.61 -2.80
C SER A 186 15.79 13.10 -2.94
N GLN A 187 16.30 13.26 -4.15
CA GLN A 187 17.68 13.67 -4.44
C GLN A 187 17.78 15.13 -4.88
N CYS A 188 16.81 15.61 -5.62
CA CYS A 188 16.75 17.01 -6.02
C CYS A 188 16.52 17.94 -4.83
N SER A 189 17.10 19.13 -4.89
CA SER A 189 16.77 20.20 -3.94
C SER A 189 15.30 20.62 -4.13
N PRO A 190 14.55 20.90 -3.05
CA PRO A 190 13.19 21.44 -3.17
C PRO A 190 13.14 22.82 -3.83
N LEU A 191 14.28 23.49 -3.98
CA LEU A 191 14.42 24.78 -4.65
C LEU A 191 14.80 24.63 -6.14
N SER A 192 14.98 23.41 -6.64
CA SER A 192 15.25 23.17 -8.06
C SER A 192 14.04 23.53 -8.92
N SER A 193 14.29 24.04 -10.13
CA SER A 193 13.21 24.38 -11.07
C SER A 193 12.44 23.17 -11.58
N GLU A 194 13.07 21.99 -11.56
CA GLU A 194 12.45 20.71 -11.95
C GLU A 194 13.07 19.54 -11.20
N VAL A 195 12.39 18.39 -11.21
CA VAL A 195 12.90 17.12 -10.69
C VAL A 195 13.44 16.30 -11.85
N SER A 196 14.77 16.22 -11.98
CA SER A 196 15.44 15.46 -13.04
C SER A 196 16.78 14.90 -12.56
N LYS A 197 17.34 13.95 -13.31
CA LYS A 197 18.67 13.38 -13.03
C LYS A 197 19.73 14.46 -12.95
N ARG A 198 19.69 15.45 -13.85
CA ARG A 198 20.62 16.58 -13.88
C ARG A 198 20.64 17.36 -12.57
N TYR A 199 19.46 17.71 -12.04
CA TYR A 199 19.35 18.45 -10.78
C TYR A 199 19.62 17.58 -9.56
N ALA A 200 19.39 16.25 -9.64
CA ALA A 200 19.77 15.31 -8.60
C ALA A 200 21.29 15.19 -8.47
N GLU A 201 22.03 15.11 -9.59
CA GLU A 201 23.49 15.05 -9.61
C GLU A 201 24.14 16.39 -9.20
N ALA A 202 23.52 17.51 -9.57
CA ALA A 202 23.97 18.84 -9.19
C ALA A 202 23.64 19.21 -7.73
N SER A 203 22.81 18.43 -7.05
CA SER A 203 22.43 18.72 -5.68
C SER A 203 23.60 18.50 -4.73
N ASN A 204 23.91 19.51 -3.90
CA ASN A 204 24.92 19.43 -2.84
C ASN A 204 24.42 18.65 -1.61
N ARG A 205 23.64 17.58 -1.84
CA ARG A 205 23.09 16.77 -0.77
C ARG A 205 24.17 15.86 -0.18
N LYS A 206 24.69 16.19 1.01
CA LYS A 206 25.65 15.37 1.76
C LYS A 206 24.99 14.28 2.60
N GLU A 207 23.78 14.56 3.10
CA GLU A 207 23.01 13.65 3.95
C GLU A 207 21.53 13.63 3.55
N ARG A 208 20.85 12.52 3.81
CA ARG A 208 19.41 12.40 3.53
C ARG A 208 18.62 13.46 4.28
N GLY A 209 17.84 14.26 3.54
CA GLY A 209 16.99 15.33 4.09
C GLY A 209 17.73 16.64 4.38
N LYS A 210 19.03 16.75 4.06
CA LYS A 210 19.79 17.99 4.22
C LYS A 210 20.30 18.47 2.87
N TYR A 211 20.03 19.73 2.55
CA TYR A 211 20.53 20.41 1.37
C TYR A 211 21.39 21.59 1.82
N ILE A 212 22.49 21.82 1.13
CA ILE A 212 23.30 23.03 1.31
C ILE A 212 22.83 24.03 0.27
N THR A 213 22.20 25.11 0.72
CA THR A 213 21.98 26.28 -0.12
C THR A 213 23.25 27.10 -0.10
N ASN A 214 23.88 27.28 -1.25
CA ASN A 214 24.85 28.38 -1.41
C ASN A 214 24.03 29.67 -1.32
N GLY A 215 24.17 30.40 -0.21
CA GLY A 215 23.52 31.67 0.02
C GLY A 215 23.93 32.74 -0.95
#